data_cfb2601b6b131f4c6d860d31bcc50c07
#
_entry.id   cfb2601b6b131f4c6d860d31bcc50c07
#
_cell.length_a   1.000
_cell.length_b   1.000
_cell.length_c   1.000
_cell.angle_alpha   90.00
_cell.angle_beta   90.00
_cell.angle_gamma   90.00
#
_symmetry.space_group_name_H-M   'P 1'
#
loop_
_entity.id
_entity.type
_entity.pdbx_description
1 polymer ?
#
loop_
_entity_poly.entity_id
_entity_poly.type
_entity_poly.pdbx_seq_one_letter_code
_entity_poly.pdbx_strand_id
1 'polypeptide(L)'
;VVQQGTAVATAAWAHSVHVEVAGLRPDRWYWYQFKAGGEVSPKGRTRTTPAVGVLADRLRFAFASCQKYETGHFTAYQHLVREDLDLIVHLGDYIYEKGDEANPVRPHGTPEIFSVDDYRTRYAIYKSDPALQAAHAMAPWIVTWDDHEVANDYANAISEFPDRVTTAQFLLRRAAGYQAYFEHMPLRRSELPAGPDLLLYRRLHYGRLAAFHVLDTRQYRTDQPQGGGTKPPGPALLDPQGTIMGERQRSWLFDGLAASATTKRAVTPPDA
;
A
#
# COMPACT_ATOMS: atom_id res chain seq x y z
N VAL A 1 8.64 13.93 25.58
CA VAL A 1 7.47 13.18 25.09
C VAL A 1 6.38 14.17 24.77
N VAL A 2 5.87 14.13 23.54
CA VAL A 2 4.79 15.04 23.07
C VAL A 2 3.42 14.41 23.31
N GLN A 3 3.29 13.11 23.01
CA GLN A 3 2.10 12.31 23.21
C GLN A 3 2.49 10.91 23.67
N GLN A 4 1.66 10.30 24.49
CA GLN A 4 1.78 8.88 24.86
C GLN A 4 0.39 8.30 25.06
N GLY A 5 0.27 6.99 24.89
CA GLY A 5 -0.99 6.27 25.05
C GLY A 5 -0.76 4.77 25.10
N THR A 6 -1.83 4.04 25.22
CA THR A 6 -1.83 2.58 25.27
C THR A 6 -2.74 2.03 24.16
N ALA A 7 -2.33 0.97 23.51
CA ALA A 7 -3.14 0.20 22.57
C ALA A 7 -3.10 -1.27 22.98
N VAL A 8 -4.21 -1.98 22.78
CA VAL A 8 -4.30 -3.41 23.07
C VAL A 8 -4.02 -4.18 21.80
N ALA A 9 -2.97 -4.99 21.83
CA ALA A 9 -2.64 -5.95 20.77
C ALA A 9 -3.39 -7.25 21.02
N THR A 10 -4.04 -7.80 20.00
CA THR A 10 -4.83 -9.04 20.11
C THR A 10 -4.35 -10.08 19.11
N ALA A 11 -4.47 -11.35 19.45
CA ALA A 11 -4.10 -12.46 18.57
C ALA A 11 -4.92 -12.46 17.26
N ALA A 12 -6.16 -11.99 17.28
CA ALA A 12 -7.02 -11.90 16.10
C ALA A 12 -6.39 -11.03 14.99
N TRP A 13 -5.58 -10.04 15.36
CA TRP A 13 -4.87 -9.12 14.46
C TRP A 13 -3.35 -9.34 14.50
N ALA A 14 -2.89 -10.57 14.69
CA ALA A 14 -1.46 -10.91 14.78
C ALA A 14 -0.67 -10.01 15.75
N HIS A 15 -1.32 -9.55 16.82
CA HIS A 15 -0.78 -8.60 17.80
C HIS A 15 -0.31 -7.25 17.19
N SER A 16 -0.73 -6.93 15.97
CA SER A 16 -0.51 -5.60 15.38
C SER A 16 -1.39 -4.54 16.03
N VAL A 17 -0.95 -3.29 16.00
CA VAL A 17 -1.71 -2.14 16.50
C VAL A 17 -1.61 -0.98 15.53
N HIS A 18 -2.74 -0.33 15.25
CA HIS A 18 -2.81 0.91 14.48
C HIS A 18 -3.09 2.05 15.45
N VAL A 19 -2.07 2.89 15.67
CA VAL A 19 -2.16 4.00 16.63
C VAL A 19 -2.27 5.32 15.87
N GLU A 20 -3.41 5.96 16.02
CA GLU A 20 -3.64 7.30 15.46
C GLU A 20 -3.38 8.35 16.55
N VAL A 21 -2.50 9.30 16.26
CA VAL A 21 -2.11 10.36 17.18
C VAL A 21 -2.60 11.69 16.64
N ALA A 22 -3.56 12.28 17.34
CA ALA A 22 -4.12 13.59 17.02
C ALA A 22 -3.40 14.74 17.77
N GLY A 23 -3.65 15.98 17.34
CA GLY A 23 -3.16 17.18 18.01
C GLY A 23 -1.68 17.47 17.79
N LEU A 24 -1.02 16.78 16.87
CA LEU A 24 0.35 17.09 16.49
C LEU A 24 0.41 18.38 15.67
N ARG A 25 1.49 19.15 15.84
CA ARG A 25 1.71 20.35 15.02
C ARG A 25 1.98 19.95 13.57
N PRO A 26 1.45 20.68 12.59
CA PRO A 26 1.69 20.41 11.18
C PRO A 26 3.16 20.70 10.80
N ASP A 27 3.57 20.11 9.69
CA ASP A 27 4.90 20.27 9.06
C ASP A 27 6.07 20.01 10.01
N ARG A 28 5.96 18.94 10.77
CA ARG A 28 6.98 18.57 11.75
C ARG A 28 7.35 17.12 11.71
N TRP A 29 8.65 16.86 11.98
CA TRP A 29 9.17 15.54 12.27
C TRP A 29 8.87 15.13 13.70
N TYR A 30 8.45 13.86 13.86
CA TYR A 30 8.23 13.21 15.13
C TYR A 30 8.93 11.86 15.13
N TRP A 31 9.34 11.44 16.32
CA TRP A 31 9.90 10.11 16.54
C TRP A 31 8.96 9.35 17.47
N TYR A 32 8.74 8.09 17.13
CA TYR A 32 7.88 7.23 17.92
C TYR A 32 8.59 5.95 18.31
N GLN A 33 8.14 5.34 19.39
CA GLN A 33 8.65 4.10 19.93
C GLN A 33 7.52 3.37 20.64
N PHE A 34 7.49 2.05 20.49
CA PHE A 34 6.54 1.21 21.19
C PHE A 34 7.23 0.45 22.31
N LYS A 35 6.46 0.12 23.36
CA LYS A 35 6.89 -0.72 24.47
C LYS A 35 5.84 -1.80 24.72
N ALA A 36 6.25 -3.06 24.78
CA ALA A 36 5.40 -4.19 25.10
C ALA A 36 6.12 -5.08 26.14
N GLY A 37 5.53 -5.21 27.32
CA GLY A 37 6.22 -5.88 28.42
C GLY A 37 7.55 -5.21 28.77
N GLY A 38 8.63 -5.97 28.74
CA GLY A 38 10.01 -5.47 28.94
C GLY A 38 10.70 -4.95 27.67
N GLU A 39 10.12 -5.21 26.50
CA GLU A 39 10.76 -4.92 25.22
C GLU A 39 10.41 -3.53 24.71
N VAL A 40 11.37 -2.92 24.02
CA VAL A 40 11.25 -1.58 23.44
C VAL A 40 11.62 -1.64 21.95
N SER A 41 10.73 -1.17 21.09
CA SER A 41 10.99 -1.16 19.65
C SER A 41 12.14 -0.23 19.27
N PRO A 42 12.77 -0.41 18.10
CA PRO A 42 13.56 0.64 17.48
C PRO A 42 12.75 1.94 17.36
N LYS A 43 13.45 3.07 17.25
CA LYS A 43 12.80 4.35 16.99
C LYS A 43 12.42 4.48 15.52
N GLY A 44 11.15 4.77 15.26
CA GLY A 44 10.69 5.20 13.95
C GLY A 44 10.56 6.71 13.88
N ARG A 45 10.64 7.24 12.66
CA ARG A 45 10.48 8.66 12.35
C ARG A 45 9.28 8.85 11.43
N THR A 46 8.49 9.86 11.67
CA THR A 46 7.37 10.23 10.82
C THR A 46 7.24 11.74 10.73
N ARG A 47 6.52 12.22 9.74
CA ARG A 47 6.28 13.65 9.53
C ARG A 47 4.80 13.93 9.37
N THR A 48 4.32 14.97 10.02
CA THR A 48 3.01 15.54 9.72
C THR A 48 3.09 16.39 8.46
N THR A 49 2.02 16.36 7.65
CA THR A 49 1.92 17.21 6.47
C THR A 49 1.80 18.69 6.87
N PRO A 50 2.14 19.64 5.99
CA PRO A 50 1.78 21.05 6.17
C PRO A 50 0.27 21.19 6.38
N ALA A 51 -0.14 22.22 7.12
CA ALA A 51 -1.55 22.49 7.37
C ALA A 51 -2.33 22.72 6.07
N VAL A 52 -3.62 22.40 6.10
CA VAL A 52 -4.52 22.67 4.98
C VAL A 52 -4.43 24.16 4.59
N GLY A 53 -4.30 24.44 3.29
CA GLY A 53 -4.18 25.79 2.77
C GLY A 53 -2.77 26.39 2.79
N VAL A 54 -1.80 25.77 3.43
CA VAL A 54 -0.38 26.21 3.44
C VAL A 54 0.34 25.64 2.21
N LEU A 55 1.01 26.49 1.46
CA LEU A 55 1.92 26.06 0.40
C LEU A 55 3.27 25.70 1.00
N ALA A 56 3.67 24.45 0.86
CA ALA A 56 5.02 24.03 1.24
C ALA A 56 6.02 24.40 0.13
N ASP A 57 7.25 24.71 0.52
CA ASP A 57 8.31 25.04 -0.42
C ASP A 57 8.75 23.85 -1.27
N ARG A 58 8.71 22.66 -0.69
CA ARG A 58 9.11 21.41 -1.36
C ARG A 58 8.44 20.20 -0.74
N LEU A 59 8.41 19.12 -1.54
CA LEU A 59 8.13 17.75 -1.11
C LEU A 59 9.12 16.83 -1.82
N ARG A 60 9.91 16.08 -1.07
CA ARG A 60 10.78 15.02 -1.58
C ARG A 60 10.17 13.67 -1.23
N PHE A 61 9.89 12.88 -2.23
CA PHE A 61 9.42 11.53 -2.01
C PHE A 61 10.07 10.54 -2.99
N ALA A 62 10.17 9.30 -2.54
CA ALA A 62 10.52 8.18 -3.39
C ALA A 62 9.31 7.29 -3.56
N PHE A 63 9.29 6.51 -4.65
CA PHE A 63 8.30 5.46 -4.82
C PHE A 63 8.99 4.15 -5.20
N ALA A 64 8.35 3.04 -4.84
CA ALA A 64 8.79 1.68 -5.13
C ALA A 64 7.58 0.81 -5.44
N SER A 65 7.81 -0.29 -6.17
CA SER A 65 6.83 -1.34 -6.45
C SER A 65 7.55 -2.64 -6.77
N CYS A 66 6.81 -3.75 -6.84
CA CYS A 66 7.28 -5.00 -7.44
C CYS A 66 8.59 -5.51 -6.82
N GLN A 67 8.65 -5.57 -5.49
CA GLN A 67 9.84 -5.96 -4.74
C GLN A 67 9.91 -7.48 -4.51
N LYS A 68 10.05 -8.29 -5.59
CA LYS A 68 10.08 -9.75 -5.47
C LYS A 68 11.28 -10.21 -4.66
N TYR A 69 11.04 -10.81 -3.48
CA TYR A 69 12.06 -11.24 -2.51
C TYR A 69 13.03 -12.26 -3.10
N GLU A 70 12.55 -13.16 -3.93
CA GLU A 70 13.35 -14.26 -4.49
C GLU A 70 14.35 -13.82 -5.54
N THR A 71 14.15 -12.66 -6.19
CA THR A 71 15.02 -12.22 -7.31
C THR A 71 16.22 -11.40 -6.88
N GLY A 72 16.32 -11.01 -5.60
CA GLY A 72 17.46 -10.22 -5.13
C GLY A 72 17.31 -9.68 -3.73
N HIS A 73 18.31 -8.91 -3.31
CA HIS A 73 18.29 -8.15 -2.07
C HIS A 73 17.71 -6.76 -2.30
N PHE A 74 17.08 -6.18 -1.27
CA PHE A 74 16.46 -4.85 -1.37
C PHE A 74 17.49 -3.70 -1.27
N THR A 75 18.54 -3.78 -2.08
CA THR A 75 19.66 -2.83 -2.05
C THR A 75 19.25 -1.39 -2.38
N ALA A 76 18.19 -1.20 -3.18
CA ALA A 76 17.66 0.12 -3.47
C ALA A 76 17.27 0.87 -2.19
N TYR A 77 16.72 0.19 -1.18
CA TYR A 77 16.37 0.81 0.10
C TYR A 77 17.59 1.25 0.89
N GLN A 78 18.77 0.61 0.73
CA GLN A 78 20.03 1.07 1.36
C GLN A 78 20.46 2.44 0.85
N HIS A 79 20.14 2.76 -0.39
CA HIS A 79 20.39 4.09 -0.96
C HIS A 79 19.28 5.06 -0.57
N LEU A 80 18.03 4.62 -0.66
CA LEU A 80 16.85 5.42 -0.33
C LEU A 80 16.90 6.00 1.09
N VAL A 81 17.38 5.24 2.08
CA VAL A 81 17.48 5.72 3.47
C VAL A 81 18.52 6.82 3.68
N ARG A 82 19.39 7.06 2.71
CA ARG A 82 20.40 8.15 2.74
C ARG A 82 19.85 9.44 2.13
N GLU A 83 18.71 9.38 1.45
CA GLU A 83 18.05 10.53 0.87
C GLU A 83 17.25 11.29 1.95
N ASP A 84 17.17 12.61 1.82
CA ASP A 84 16.36 13.45 2.70
C ASP A 84 14.90 13.45 2.23
N LEU A 85 14.18 12.35 2.48
CA LEU A 85 12.81 12.14 2.02
C LEU A 85 11.80 12.55 3.08
N ASP A 86 10.74 13.20 2.60
CA ASP A 86 9.55 13.52 3.41
C ASP A 86 8.56 12.37 3.46
N LEU A 87 8.56 11.47 2.43
CA LEU A 87 7.56 10.44 2.21
C LEU A 87 8.12 9.32 1.32
N ILE A 88 7.66 8.10 1.58
CA ILE A 88 7.85 6.95 0.68
C ILE A 88 6.48 6.49 0.21
N VAL A 89 6.35 6.17 -1.08
CA VAL A 89 5.13 5.63 -1.69
C VAL A 89 5.41 4.21 -2.17
N HIS A 90 4.59 3.24 -1.79
CA HIS A 90 4.66 1.88 -2.35
C HIS A 90 3.41 1.59 -3.18
N LEU A 91 3.64 1.25 -4.44
CA LEU A 91 2.58 1.17 -5.46
C LEU A 91 1.98 -0.24 -5.64
N GLY A 92 2.35 -1.18 -4.78
CA GLY A 92 1.88 -2.57 -4.81
C GLY A 92 3.00 -3.57 -5.11
N ASP A 93 2.66 -4.85 -5.07
CA ASP A 93 3.60 -5.97 -5.09
C ASP A 93 4.65 -5.86 -3.98
N TYR A 94 4.17 -5.51 -2.79
CA TYR A 94 5.02 -5.48 -1.61
C TYR A 94 5.46 -6.89 -1.18
N ILE A 95 4.60 -7.86 -1.37
CA ILE A 95 4.90 -9.30 -1.25
C ILE A 95 4.52 -10.01 -2.54
N TYR A 96 5.01 -11.24 -2.71
CA TYR A 96 4.61 -12.17 -3.77
C TYR A 96 4.09 -13.46 -3.14
N GLU A 97 2.90 -13.90 -3.55
CA GLU A 97 2.21 -15.03 -2.96
C GLU A 97 2.81 -16.39 -3.36
N LYS A 98 3.43 -16.45 -4.54
CA LYS A 98 4.10 -17.66 -5.04
C LYS A 98 5.58 -17.68 -4.67
N GLY A 99 6.11 -18.89 -4.46
CA GLY A 99 7.56 -19.16 -4.40
C GLY A 99 7.92 -19.94 -5.66
N ASP A 100 7.98 -19.25 -6.79
CA ASP A 100 8.07 -19.87 -8.10
C ASP A 100 9.37 -19.55 -8.87
N GLU A 101 10.30 -18.85 -8.24
CA GLU A 101 11.59 -18.55 -8.86
C GLU A 101 12.44 -19.82 -8.97
N ALA A 102 12.86 -20.16 -10.20
CA ALA A 102 13.61 -21.39 -10.46
C ALA A 102 15.00 -21.41 -9.80
N ASN A 103 15.64 -20.23 -9.69
CA ASN A 103 16.96 -20.07 -9.05
C ASN A 103 16.94 -18.86 -8.13
N PRO A 104 16.26 -18.94 -6.99
CA PRO A 104 16.08 -17.80 -6.11
C PRO A 104 17.40 -17.38 -5.45
N VAL A 105 17.64 -16.08 -5.39
CA VAL A 105 18.74 -15.51 -4.61
C VAL A 105 18.51 -15.74 -3.11
N ARG A 106 17.25 -15.64 -2.69
CA ARG A 106 16.80 -15.93 -1.32
C ARG A 106 15.37 -16.51 -1.36
N PRO A 107 15.22 -17.82 -1.22
CA PRO A 107 13.92 -18.46 -1.36
C PRO A 107 12.95 -18.04 -0.25
N HIS A 108 11.64 -17.99 -0.56
CA HIS A 108 10.62 -17.84 0.46
C HIS A 108 10.61 -19.00 1.47
N GLY A 109 11.00 -20.19 1.04
CA GLY A 109 10.98 -21.40 1.88
C GLY A 109 9.57 -21.92 2.18
N THR A 110 8.54 -21.34 1.54
CA THR A 110 7.13 -21.71 1.70
C THR A 110 6.47 -21.76 0.31
N PRO A 111 5.46 -22.64 0.13
CA PRO A 111 4.69 -22.69 -1.12
C PRO A 111 3.85 -21.43 -1.35
N GLU A 112 3.01 -21.48 -2.37
CA GLU A 112 1.97 -20.47 -2.59
C GLU A 112 1.05 -20.34 -1.37
N ILE A 113 0.69 -19.13 -1.02
CA ILE A 113 -0.02 -18.79 0.22
C ILE A 113 -1.51 -18.57 -0.01
N PHE A 114 -2.33 -19.02 0.97
CA PHE A 114 -3.80 -18.97 0.89
C PHE A 114 -4.46 -18.53 2.19
N SER A 115 -3.96 -18.97 3.35
CA SER A 115 -4.52 -18.64 4.66
C SER A 115 -3.96 -17.33 5.21
N VAL A 116 -4.65 -16.72 6.17
CA VAL A 116 -4.17 -15.51 6.83
C VAL A 116 -2.80 -15.72 7.48
N ASP A 117 -2.53 -16.88 8.04
CA ASP A 117 -1.24 -17.19 8.67
C ASP A 117 -0.12 -17.37 7.64
N ASP A 118 -0.44 -17.89 6.45
CA ASP A 118 0.52 -17.93 5.34
C ASP A 118 0.91 -16.52 4.91
N TYR A 119 -0.07 -15.62 4.71
CA TYR A 119 0.19 -14.22 4.37
C TYR A 119 1.00 -13.51 5.45
N ARG A 120 0.66 -13.71 6.74
CA ARG A 120 1.44 -13.17 7.88
C ARG A 120 2.89 -13.63 7.84
N THR A 121 3.11 -14.91 7.59
CA THR A 121 4.45 -15.48 7.44
C THR A 121 5.19 -14.84 6.27
N ARG A 122 4.53 -14.66 5.14
CA ARG A 122 5.11 -14.04 3.96
C ARG A 122 5.50 -12.58 4.23
N TYR A 123 4.64 -11.80 4.88
CA TYR A 123 4.99 -10.44 5.31
C TYR A 123 6.17 -10.43 6.28
N ALA A 124 6.23 -11.36 7.22
CA ALA A 124 7.35 -11.46 8.16
C ALA A 124 8.69 -11.72 7.43
N ILE A 125 8.70 -12.58 6.41
CA ILE A 125 9.88 -12.85 5.57
C ILE A 125 10.35 -11.54 4.91
N TYR A 126 9.48 -10.81 4.22
CA TYR A 126 9.83 -9.55 3.56
C TYR A 126 10.31 -8.50 4.55
N LYS A 127 9.59 -8.33 5.66
CA LYS A 127 9.91 -7.35 6.70
C LYS A 127 11.11 -7.73 7.58
N SER A 128 11.65 -8.91 7.42
CA SER A 128 12.94 -9.28 8.03
C SER A 128 14.14 -8.64 7.32
N ASP A 129 13.97 -8.12 6.11
CA ASP A 129 15.07 -7.45 5.38
C ASP A 129 15.47 -6.14 6.09
N PRO A 130 16.76 -6.01 6.51
CA PRO A 130 17.20 -4.85 7.28
C PRO A 130 17.10 -3.53 6.52
N ALA A 131 17.29 -3.53 5.18
CA ALA A 131 17.19 -2.32 4.38
C ALA A 131 15.74 -1.84 4.29
N LEU A 132 14.79 -2.77 4.15
CA LEU A 132 13.37 -2.46 4.18
C LEU A 132 12.92 -1.96 5.55
N GLN A 133 13.40 -2.56 6.65
CA GLN A 133 13.15 -2.08 8.00
C GLN A 133 13.65 -0.65 8.21
N ALA A 134 14.87 -0.36 7.76
CA ALA A 134 15.43 0.98 7.84
C ALA A 134 14.61 2.00 7.03
N ALA A 135 14.12 1.62 5.84
CA ALA A 135 13.24 2.47 5.04
C ALA A 135 11.89 2.75 5.72
N HIS A 136 11.29 1.74 6.36
CA HIS A 136 10.08 1.94 7.16
C HIS A 136 10.30 2.85 8.38
N ALA A 137 11.48 2.78 8.99
CA ALA A 137 11.81 3.57 10.16
C ALA A 137 12.13 5.05 9.85
N MET A 138 12.47 5.41 8.60
CA MET A 138 13.04 6.72 8.28
C MET A 138 12.01 7.79 7.87
N ALA A 139 10.85 7.42 7.35
CA ALA A 139 9.84 8.34 6.84
C ALA A 139 8.43 7.72 6.88
N PRO A 140 7.34 8.52 6.82
CA PRO A 140 6.00 7.99 6.63
C PRO A 140 5.85 7.33 5.27
N TRP A 141 4.94 6.34 5.20
CA TRP A 141 4.64 5.62 3.98
C TRP A 141 3.19 5.85 3.54
N ILE A 142 2.99 6.02 2.24
CA ILE A 142 1.71 5.85 1.56
C ILE A 142 1.78 4.53 0.81
N VAL A 143 0.81 3.66 1.01
CA VAL A 143 0.80 2.33 0.42
C VAL A 143 -0.49 2.08 -0.35
N THR A 144 -0.40 1.35 -1.43
CA THR A 144 -1.49 0.65 -2.10
C THR A 144 -1.03 -0.75 -2.45
N TRP A 145 -1.96 -1.60 -2.80
CA TRP A 145 -1.64 -2.93 -3.33
C TRP A 145 -1.70 -2.97 -4.85
N ASP A 146 -1.13 -4.03 -5.42
CA ASP A 146 -1.48 -4.53 -6.74
C ASP A 146 -2.08 -5.94 -6.59
N ASP A 147 -1.73 -6.92 -7.38
CA ASP A 147 -2.33 -8.25 -7.33
C ASP A 147 -1.63 -9.21 -6.36
N HIS A 148 -0.32 -9.17 -6.29
CA HIS A 148 0.47 -10.14 -5.51
C HIS A 148 0.28 -10.05 -3.99
N GLU A 149 -0.32 -9.01 -3.47
CA GLU A 149 -0.76 -8.98 -2.07
C GLU A 149 -1.91 -9.95 -1.79
N VAL A 150 -2.56 -10.46 -2.85
CA VAL A 150 -3.58 -11.53 -2.79
C VAL A 150 -3.22 -12.68 -3.71
N ALA A 151 -3.28 -12.50 -5.03
CA ALA A 151 -2.96 -13.53 -6.02
C ALA A 151 -2.74 -12.89 -7.39
N ASN A 152 -1.75 -13.40 -8.12
CA ASN A 152 -1.42 -12.94 -9.46
C ASN A 152 -2.67 -12.73 -10.33
N ASP A 153 -2.71 -11.62 -11.04
CA ASP A 153 -3.71 -11.24 -12.05
C ASP A 153 -5.17 -11.31 -11.60
N TYR A 154 -5.47 -11.30 -10.30
CA TYR A 154 -6.86 -11.29 -9.86
C TYR A 154 -7.59 -10.00 -10.24
N ALA A 155 -8.87 -10.14 -10.51
CA ALA A 155 -9.76 -9.03 -10.82
C ALA A 155 -11.04 -9.12 -9.98
N ASN A 156 -11.26 -8.19 -9.06
CA ASN A 156 -12.41 -8.18 -8.15
C ASN A 156 -12.55 -9.54 -7.40
N ALA A 157 -13.61 -10.30 -7.71
CA ALA A 157 -13.87 -11.62 -7.12
C ALA A 157 -13.45 -12.78 -8.02
N ILE A 158 -12.64 -12.50 -9.05
CA ILE A 158 -12.21 -13.46 -10.07
C ILE A 158 -10.73 -13.76 -9.87
N SER A 159 -10.39 -15.04 -9.70
CA SER A 159 -9.02 -15.54 -9.66
C SER A 159 -8.39 -15.55 -11.06
N GLU A 160 -7.06 -15.54 -11.15
CA GLU A 160 -6.30 -15.83 -12.39
C GLU A 160 -6.79 -17.11 -13.11
N PHE A 161 -7.28 -18.10 -12.34
CA PHE A 161 -7.76 -19.38 -12.83
C PHE A 161 -9.23 -19.61 -12.43
N PRO A 162 -10.20 -18.90 -13.05
CA PRO A 162 -11.61 -18.98 -12.63
C PRO A 162 -12.23 -20.37 -12.85
N ASP A 163 -11.70 -21.16 -13.77
CA ASP A 163 -12.13 -22.55 -14.00
C ASP A 163 -11.71 -23.53 -12.89
N ARG A 164 -10.74 -23.14 -12.04
CA ARG A 164 -10.18 -23.97 -10.96
C ARG A 164 -10.53 -23.47 -9.58
N VAL A 165 -10.79 -22.18 -9.44
CA VAL A 165 -11.04 -21.51 -8.17
C VAL A 165 -12.38 -20.79 -8.25
N THR A 166 -13.36 -21.25 -7.48
CA THR A 166 -14.67 -20.61 -7.43
C THR A 166 -14.57 -19.21 -6.80
N THR A 167 -15.50 -18.33 -7.14
CA THR A 167 -15.60 -17.00 -6.53
C THR A 167 -15.62 -17.06 -5.00
N ALA A 168 -16.35 -18.00 -4.40
CA ALA A 168 -16.42 -18.14 -2.95
C ALA A 168 -15.05 -18.50 -2.33
N GLN A 169 -14.31 -19.42 -2.94
CA GLN A 169 -12.96 -19.78 -2.50
C GLN A 169 -11.99 -18.61 -2.66
N PHE A 170 -12.10 -17.88 -3.78
CA PHE A 170 -11.24 -16.73 -4.01
C PHE A 170 -11.52 -15.60 -3.01
N LEU A 171 -12.78 -15.32 -2.69
CA LEU A 171 -13.14 -14.30 -1.70
C LEU A 171 -12.63 -14.62 -0.29
N LEU A 172 -12.55 -15.90 0.09
CA LEU A 172 -11.90 -16.30 1.35
C LEU A 172 -10.39 -15.99 1.32
N ARG A 173 -9.71 -16.28 0.21
CA ARG A 173 -8.30 -15.92 0.02
C ARG A 173 -8.10 -14.41 0.04
N ARG A 174 -8.96 -13.65 -0.65
CA ARG A 174 -8.90 -12.18 -0.67
C ARG A 174 -9.08 -11.60 0.74
N ALA A 175 -10.01 -12.13 1.53
CA ALA A 175 -10.19 -11.73 2.92
C ALA A 175 -8.92 -11.97 3.76
N ALA A 176 -8.25 -13.11 3.58
CA ALA A 176 -7.00 -13.44 4.26
C ALA A 176 -5.86 -12.48 3.86
N GLY A 177 -5.70 -12.20 2.57
CA GLY A 177 -4.72 -11.25 2.04
C GLY A 177 -4.97 -9.84 2.57
N TYR A 178 -6.21 -9.35 2.54
CA TYR A 178 -6.57 -8.01 3.00
C TYR A 178 -6.39 -7.84 4.51
N GLN A 179 -6.73 -8.87 5.29
CA GLN A 179 -6.46 -8.85 6.72
C GLN A 179 -4.97 -8.74 7.02
N ALA A 180 -4.14 -9.58 6.41
CA ALA A 180 -2.69 -9.53 6.60
C ALA A 180 -2.09 -8.22 6.08
N TYR A 181 -2.58 -7.69 4.95
CA TYR A 181 -2.17 -6.39 4.45
C TYR A 181 -2.45 -5.27 5.48
N PHE A 182 -3.65 -5.23 6.04
CA PHE A 182 -3.99 -4.27 7.08
C PHE A 182 -3.07 -4.43 8.30
N GLU A 183 -2.85 -5.65 8.78
CA GLU A 183 -2.01 -5.92 9.95
C GLU A 183 -0.57 -5.43 9.78
N HIS A 184 -0.04 -5.45 8.55
CA HIS A 184 1.37 -5.18 8.25
C HIS A 184 1.64 -3.81 7.63
N MET A 185 0.62 -3.11 7.12
CA MET A 185 0.78 -1.83 6.41
C MET A 185 0.34 -0.63 7.25
N PRO A 186 0.94 0.56 7.05
CA PRO A 186 0.62 1.76 7.83
C PRO A 186 -0.71 2.38 7.35
N LEU A 187 -1.79 1.66 7.55
CA LEU A 187 -3.16 2.09 7.26
C LEU A 187 -3.81 2.69 8.50
N ARG A 188 -4.85 3.49 8.29
CA ARG A 188 -5.69 4.01 9.36
C ARG A 188 -6.80 3.00 9.73
N ARG A 189 -7.42 3.21 10.88
CA ARG A 189 -8.57 2.38 11.30
C ARG A 189 -9.77 2.50 10.36
N SER A 190 -9.87 3.58 9.60
CA SER A 190 -10.88 3.74 8.55
C SER A 190 -10.76 2.72 7.42
N GLU A 191 -9.56 2.16 7.23
CA GLU A 191 -9.27 1.13 6.23
C GLU A 191 -9.34 -0.31 6.83
N LEU A 192 -9.97 -0.49 8.00
CA LEU A 192 -10.16 -1.82 8.59
C LEU A 192 -10.95 -2.73 7.64
N PRO A 193 -10.43 -3.93 7.30
CA PRO A 193 -11.14 -4.83 6.40
C PRO A 193 -12.42 -5.39 7.00
N ALA A 194 -13.42 -5.57 6.15
CA ALA A 194 -14.68 -6.24 6.48
C ALA A 194 -14.81 -7.52 5.62
N GLY A 195 -14.18 -8.60 6.07
CA GLY A 195 -14.07 -9.84 5.28
C GLY A 195 -13.26 -9.59 4.01
N PRO A 196 -13.78 -9.89 2.81
CA PRO A 196 -13.07 -9.72 1.56
C PRO A 196 -13.02 -8.27 1.06
N ASP A 197 -13.55 -7.31 1.79
CA ASP A 197 -13.62 -5.91 1.36
C ASP A 197 -12.80 -5.00 2.27
N LEU A 198 -12.09 -4.03 1.65
CA LEU A 198 -11.33 -3.01 2.33
C LEU A 198 -11.39 -1.71 1.52
N LEU A 199 -11.78 -0.60 2.11
CA LEU A 199 -11.76 0.70 1.45
C LEU A 199 -10.33 1.26 1.43
N LEU A 200 -9.55 0.91 0.39
CA LEU A 200 -8.15 1.33 0.29
C LEU A 200 -7.98 2.69 -0.40
N TYR A 201 -8.77 2.98 -1.43
CA TYR A 201 -8.62 4.23 -2.16
C TYR A 201 -8.95 5.44 -1.28
N ARG A 202 -8.04 6.39 -1.25
CA ARG A 202 -8.11 7.55 -0.37
C ARG A 202 -7.36 8.74 -0.94
N ARG A 203 -7.61 9.92 -0.40
CA ARG A 203 -6.94 11.16 -0.78
C ARG A 203 -6.15 11.72 0.40
N LEU A 204 -4.90 12.07 0.14
CA LEU A 204 -4.02 12.68 1.10
C LEU A 204 -3.49 13.98 0.54
N HIS A 205 -3.40 15.02 1.38
CA HIS A 205 -2.91 16.32 0.98
C HIS A 205 -1.59 16.65 1.68
N TYR A 206 -0.67 17.20 0.90
CA TYR A 206 0.55 17.80 1.42
C TYR A 206 0.42 19.33 1.30
N GLY A 207 -0.29 19.94 2.25
CA GLY A 207 -0.69 21.34 2.17
C GLY A 207 -1.43 21.65 0.87
N ARG A 208 -0.99 22.71 0.18
CA ARG A 208 -1.44 23.07 -1.16
C ARG A 208 -0.51 22.58 -2.29
N LEU A 209 0.65 22.02 -1.94
CA LEU A 209 1.66 21.64 -2.91
C LEU A 209 1.27 20.38 -3.69
N ALA A 210 0.72 19.37 -3.02
CA ALA A 210 0.38 18.10 -3.65
C ALA A 210 -0.88 17.47 -3.06
N ALA A 211 -1.61 16.72 -3.90
CA ALA A 211 -2.65 15.80 -3.50
C ALA A 211 -2.34 14.41 -4.06
N PHE A 212 -2.31 13.42 -3.20
CA PHE A 212 -2.13 12.02 -3.57
C PHE A 212 -3.51 11.36 -3.65
N HIS A 213 -3.88 10.89 -4.83
CA HIS A 213 -5.05 10.06 -5.04
C HIS A 213 -4.56 8.61 -5.09
N VAL A 214 -4.64 7.94 -3.95
CA VAL A 214 -4.28 6.53 -3.84
C VAL A 214 -5.41 5.71 -4.42
N LEU A 215 -5.14 4.92 -5.44
CA LEU A 215 -6.13 4.11 -6.15
C LEU A 215 -6.04 2.65 -5.73
N ASP A 216 -7.16 1.96 -5.85
CA ASP A 216 -7.29 0.52 -5.82
C ASP A 216 -7.64 0.03 -7.22
N THR A 217 -6.70 -0.61 -7.87
CA THR A 217 -6.85 -1.07 -9.26
C THR A 217 -7.18 -2.56 -9.37
N ARG A 218 -7.47 -3.22 -8.23
CA ARG A 218 -7.75 -4.66 -8.21
C ARG A 218 -9.15 -5.02 -7.72
N GLN A 219 -9.59 -4.45 -6.60
CA GLN A 219 -10.85 -4.83 -5.96
C GLN A 219 -12.10 -4.50 -6.79
N TYR A 220 -12.02 -3.50 -7.67
CA TYR A 220 -13.18 -2.98 -8.41
C TYR A 220 -13.09 -3.15 -9.93
N ARG A 221 -12.02 -3.78 -10.40
CA ARG A 221 -11.81 -3.94 -11.84
C ARG A 221 -12.65 -5.07 -12.44
N THR A 222 -12.98 -4.94 -13.72
CA THR A 222 -13.43 -6.07 -14.52
C THR A 222 -12.26 -7.01 -14.82
N ASP A 223 -12.56 -8.24 -15.18
CA ASP A 223 -11.54 -9.19 -15.61
C ASP A 223 -10.73 -8.65 -16.81
N GLN A 224 -9.51 -9.16 -16.96
CA GLN A 224 -8.62 -8.77 -18.03
C GLN A 224 -9.21 -9.18 -19.38
N PRO A 225 -9.32 -8.25 -20.34
CA PRO A 225 -9.78 -8.61 -21.69
C PRO A 225 -8.91 -9.70 -22.30
N GLN A 226 -9.52 -10.77 -22.77
CA GLN A 226 -8.84 -11.91 -23.38
C GLN A 226 -7.94 -12.74 -22.44
N GLY A 227 -8.10 -12.60 -21.11
CA GLY A 227 -7.25 -13.22 -20.10
C GLY A 227 -5.88 -12.53 -19.95
N GLY A 228 -5.04 -13.03 -19.05
CA GLY A 228 -3.75 -12.45 -18.73
C GLY A 228 -2.71 -12.47 -19.85
N GLY A 229 -1.60 -11.76 -19.62
CA GLY A 229 -0.44 -11.69 -20.51
C GLY A 229 -0.56 -10.66 -21.65
N THR A 230 0.51 -10.52 -22.41
CA THR A 230 0.56 -9.60 -23.57
C THR A 230 -0.14 -10.22 -24.76
N LYS A 231 -1.16 -9.56 -25.28
CA LYS A 231 -1.94 -10.00 -26.45
C LYS A 231 -2.16 -8.85 -27.43
N PRO A 232 -2.34 -9.14 -28.72
CA PRO A 232 -2.74 -8.12 -29.68
C PRO A 232 -4.07 -7.47 -29.27
N PRO A 233 -4.26 -6.16 -29.55
CA PRO A 233 -5.53 -5.50 -29.33
C PRO A 233 -6.67 -6.22 -30.05
N GLY A 234 -7.79 -6.41 -29.34
CA GLY A 234 -9.00 -7.04 -29.87
C GLY A 234 -10.26 -6.30 -29.42
N PRO A 235 -11.44 -6.68 -29.94
CA PRO A 235 -12.72 -6.01 -29.63
C PRO A 235 -13.02 -5.95 -28.12
N ALA A 236 -12.59 -6.94 -27.34
CA ALA A 236 -12.80 -6.97 -25.90
C ALA A 236 -12.14 -5.79 -25.14
N LEU A 237 -11.10 -5.17 -25.70
CA LEU A 237 -10.50 -3.95 -25.13
C LEU A 237 -11.40 -2.73 -25.24
N LEU A 238 -12.36 -2.76 -26.16
CA LEU A 238 -13.28 -1.66 -26.44
C LEU A 238 -14.63 -1.86 -25.75
N ASP A 239 -14.74 -2.86 -24.88
CA ASP A 239 -15.96 -3.09 -24.09
C ASP A 239 -16.23 -1.86 -23.21
N PRO A 240 -17.35 -1.15 -23.40
CA PRO A 240 -17.70 0.02 -22.59
C PRO A 240 -17.97 -0.32 -21.10
N GLN A 241 -18.16 -1.59 -20.76
CA GLN A 241 -18.29 -2.06 -19.38
C GLN A 241 -16.93 -2.33 -18.72
N GLY A 242 -15.85 -2.34 -19.50
CA GLY A 242 -14.50 -2.53 -19.01
C GLY A 242 -14.07 -1.40 -18.08
N THR A 243 -13.60 -1.75 -16.88
CA THR A 243 -13.10 -0.76 -15.91
C THR A 243 -11.94 -1.29 -15.08
N ILE A 244 -11.00 -0.41 -14.73
CA ILE A 244 -9.88 -0.74 -13.81
C ILE A 244 -10.25 -0.39 -12.36
N MET A 245 -11.09 0.59 -12.14
CA MET A 245 -11.34 1.15 -10.80
C MET A 245 -12.80 1.16 -10.37
N GLY A 246 -13.72 0.71 -11.23
CA GLY A 246 -15.15 0.79 -10.98
C GLY A 246 -15.70 2.21 -11.01
N GLU A 247 -17.01 2.34 -11.14
CA GLU A 247 -17.68 3.66 -11.31
C GLU A 247 -17.56 4.54 -10.07
N ARG A 248 -17.74 3.95 -8.88
CA ARG A 248 -17.69 4.72 -7.63
C ARG A 248 -16.33 5.36 -7.39
N GLN A 249 -15.25 4.62 -7.59
CA GLN A 249 -13.89 5.15 -7.42
C GLN A 249 -13.55 6.13 -8.54
N ARG A 250 -14.01 5.87 -9.77
CA ARG A 250 -13.82 6.78 -10.91
C ARG A 250 -14.47 8.14 -10.65
N SER A 251 -15.71 8.17 -10.21
CA SER A 251 -16.40 9.41 -9.86
C SER A 251 -15.67 10.15 -8.72
N TRP A 252 -15.31 9.44 -7.66
CA TRP A 252 -14.52 10.00 -6.56
C TRP A 252 -13.19 10.59 -7.01
N LEU A 253 -12.49 9.95 -7.96
CA LEU A 253 -11.25 10.47 -8.53
C LEU A 253 -11.48 11.75 -9.31
N PHE A 254 -12.47 11.76 -10.21
CA PHE A 254 -12.78 12.93 -11.04
C PHE A 254 -13.24 14.14 -10.21
N ASP A 255 -14.05 13.93 -9.18
CA ASP A 255 -14.42 14.97 -8.24
C ASP A 255 -13.19 15.57 -7.55
N GLY A 256 -12.25 14.73 -7.17
CA GLY A 256 -11.01 15.15 -6.55
C GLY A 256 -10.08 15.92 -7.49
N LEU A 257 -9.97 15.48 -8.72
CA LEU A 257 -9.20 16.20 -9.76
C LEU A 257 -9.83 17.55 -10.09
N ALA A 258 -11.15 17.61 -10.22
CA ALA A 258 -11.87 18.86 -10.45
C ALA A 258 -11.66 19.85 -9.29
N ALA A 259 -11.78 19.38 -8.05
CA ALA A 259 -11.51 20.21 -6.87
C ALA A 259 -10.05 20.69 -6.81
N SER A 260 -9.08 19.87 -7.22
CA SER A 260 -7.66 20.24 -7.28
C SER A 260 -7.36 21.26 -8.36
N ALA A 261 -8.05 21.21 -9.51
CA ALA A 261 -7.86 22.17 -10.60
C ALA A 261 -8.21 23.60 -10.19
N THR A 262 -9.17 23.78 -9.30
CA THR A 262 -9.53 25.11 -8.75
C THR A 262 -8.43 25.70 -7.85
N THR A 263 -7.58 24.87 -7.29
CA THR A 263 -6.46 25.29 -6.42
C THR A 263 -5.20 25.59 -7.24
N LYS A 264 -5.02 24.99 -8.42
CA LYS A 264 -3.85 25.12 -9.30
C LYS A 264 -3.72 26.45 -10.04
N ARG A 265 -4.71 27.35 -9.98
CA ARG A 265 -4.67 28.65 -10.67
C ARG A 265 -3.61 29.64 -10.13
N ALA A 266 -2.79 29.24 -9.17
CA ALA A 266 -1.74 30.10 -8.61
C ALA A 266 -0.32 29.73 -9.04
N VAL A 267 -0.13 28.74 -9.90
CA VAL A 267 1.19 28.43 -10.48
C VAL A 267 1.15 28.75 -11.96
N THR A 268 1.16 30.02 -12.27
CA THR A 268 1.63 30.49 -13.58
C THR A 268 3.14 30.31 -13.58
N PRO A 269 3.76 29.65 -14.57
CA PRO A 269 5.19 29.72 -14.71
C PRO A 269 5.56 31.19 -14.89
N PRO A 270 6.69 31.65 -14.35
CA PRO A 270 7.16 32.98 -14.68
C PRO A 270 7.31 33.04 -16.21
N ASP A 271 6.82 34.10 -16.78
CA ASP A 271 6.88 34.38 -18.20
C ASP A 271 8.27 34.10 -18.75
N ALA A 272 8.35 33.29 -19.82
CA ALA A 272 9.57 33.01 -20.55
C ALA A 272 10.01 34.26 -21.34
#